data_b474d9f4bbb5460c76b176fc8f97ad56
#
_entry.id   b474d9f4bbb5460c76b176fc8f97ad56
#
_cell.length_a   1.000
_cell.length_b   1.000
_cell.length_c   1.000
_cell.angle_alpha   90.00
_cell.angle_beta   90.00
_cell.angle_gamma   90.00
#
_symmetry.space_group_name_H-M   'P 1'
#
loop_
_entity.id
_entity.type
_entity.pdbx_description
1 polymer ?
#
loop_
_entity_poly.entity_id
_entity_poly.type
_entity_poly.pdbx_seq_one_letter_code
_entity_poly.pdbx_strand_id
1 'polypeptide(L)'
;MTISAMPLLLLLLVSLSVGSCVGDHHQLLNFMTVKTSSLKHIAEGAVCSGHKVTMPSGDGVRWVPMNRPHGPCSSAAATTVVDGMLPWDQLRTSSIRRKLSGGRAGDGLPVIHSREAKTSNIDSSMTAKSTLGGGGGTSSTTMERTSEHLYSKVSQTVVVDTSSDIPWVQCLPCPAPQCHLQKDQLYDPANSSTYAPIPCGSPACTELGSSHSSGCSAGSDQCKYILDYGDGRATAGTYVTDTLTLSPTIAVKGFRFGCSHAVRGTFSDQTAGVLALGGGAGSLLAQTAETFGNAFSYCVPHPSSDGFLSLGGPVGNSSQFASTPLIKNQHAPTFYIVRLEAITVAGRRLDVPPATFAGGAVMDSGAVVTQLPPSAYAALRAAFTSAMTAYGPLADPVRNLDTCYDLTRFPEVNVPKVSLVFAGGATLELEPASIMLDGCLAFTASPGGHGSIGFIGNVQQQTYEVLYDVGSGSVGFRSGAC
;
A
#
# COMPACT_ATOMS: atom_id res chain seq x y z
N MET A 1 32.76 -67.75 -57.40
CA MET A 1 31.93 -67.77 -56.19
C MET A 1 31.78 -66.33 -55.75
N THR A 2 30.60 -65.76 -56.07
CA THR A 2 30.16 -64.44 -55.80
C THR A 2 29.50 -64.38 -54.47
N ILE A 3 29.92 -63.54 -53.56
CA ILE A 3 29.15 -63.16 -52.36
C ILE A 3 28.87 -61.66 -52.46
N SER A 4 27.57 -61.46 -52.49
CA SER A 4 26.88 -60.19 -52.66
C SER A 4 27.12 -59.29 -51.43
N ALA A 5 27.44 -58.00 -51.72
CA ALA A 5 27.43 -56.91 -50.75
C ALA A 5 26.18 -56.06 -50.97
N MET A 6 25.27 -56.03 -50.00
CA MET A 6 24.27 -54.97 -49.71
C MET A 6 23.36 -55.44 -48.57
N PRO A 7 22.78 -54.57 -47.72
CA PRO A 7 22.84 -53.12 -47.64
C PRO A 7 23.13 -52.58 -46.24
N LEU A 8 23.91 -51.53 -46.18
CA LEU A 8 24.10 -50.75 -44.96
C LEU A 8 23.72 -49.25 -45.22
N LEU A 9 22.51 -49.04 -45.74
CA LEU A 9 22.07 -47.69 -46.10
C LEU A 9 20.62 -47.40 -45.73
N LEU A 10 20.10 -48.03 -44.67
CA LEU A 10 18.71 -47.75 -44.24
C LEU A 10 18.51 -47.50 -42.73
N LEU A 11 19.57 -47.12 -41.99
CA LEU A 11 19.53 -46.85 -40.55
C LEU A 11 19.97 -45.44 -40.16
N LEU A 12 20.07 -44.50 -41.12
CA LEU A 12 20.50 -43.12 -40.84
C LEU A 12 19.46 -42.06 -41.10
N LEU A 13 18.19 -42.41 -41.31
CA LEU A 13 17.12 -41.43 -41.56
C LEU A 13 15.97 -41.42 -40.55
N VAL A 14 16.11 -42.03 -39.37
CA VAL A 14 15.06 -41.98 -38.32
C VAL A 14 15.49 -41.25 -37.04
N SER A 15 16.68 -40.65 -36.98
CA SER A 15 17.16 -39.94 -35.79
C SER A 15 17.13 -38.40 -35.87
N LEU A 16 16.35 -37.81 -36.78
CA LEU A 16 16.31 -36.34 -36.95
C LEU A 16 14.91 -35.72 -36.78
N SER A 17 14.01 -36.35 -36.05
CA SER A 17 12.65 -35.76 -35.84
C SER A 17 12.12 -35.82 -34.40
N VAL A 18 12.95 -35.91 -33.39
CA VAL A 18 12.50 -35.87 -31.99
C VAL A 18 13.26 -34.82 -31.20
N GLY A 19 13.60 -33.71 -31.84
CA GLY A 19 14.40 -32.63 -31.25
C GLY A 19 13.75 -31.24 -31.22
N SER A 20 12.39 -31.11 -31.33
CA SER A 20 11.79 -29.74 -31.44
C SER A 20 10.50 -29.50 -30.69
N CYS A 21 10.07 -30.36 -29.76
CA CYS A 21 8.84 -30.10 -28.99
C CYS A 21 9.02 -29.87 -27.49
N VAL A 22 10.25 -29.88 -26.95
CA VAL A 22 10.48 -29.66 -25.51
C VAL A 22 10.87 -28.21 -25.22
N GLY A 23 11.24 -27.41 -26.23
CA GLY A 23 11.64 -26.01 -26.05
C GLY A 23 10.50 -25.03 -25.83
N ASP A 24 9.32 -25.28 -26.43
CA ASP A 24 8.22 -24.30 -26.40
C ASP A 24 7.35 -24.39 -25.14
N HIS A 25 7.21 -25.55 -24.52
CA HIS A 25 6.42 -25.70 -23.31
C HIS A 25 7.04 -25.04 -22.07
N HIS A 26 8.37 -24.98 -21.97
CA HIS A 26 9.06 -24.28 -20.87
C HIS A 26 9.00 -22.73 -21.03
N GLN A 27 8.93 -22.23 -22.25
CA GLN A 27 8.76 -20.79 -22.47
C GLN A 27 7.36 -20.31 -22.10
N LEU A 28 6.30 -21.06 -22.41
CA LEU A 28 4.91 -20.72 -22.09
C LEU A 28 4.61 -20.64 -20.58
N LEU A 29 5.34 -21.40 -19.75
CA LEU A 29 5.18 -21.37 -18.30
C LEU A 29 5.73 -20.11 -17.61
N ASN A 30 6.60 -19.37 -18.30
CA ASN A 30 7.30 -18.19 -17.76
C ASN A 30 6.69 -16.86 -18.16
N PHE A 31 5.61 -16.87 -18.95
CA PHE A 31 4.85 -15.71 -19.40
C PHE A 31 3.39 -15.87 -19.04
N MET A 32 2.70 -14.73 -18.91
CA MET A 32 1.26 -14.67 -18.68
C MET A 32 0.62 -13.90 -19.83
N THR A 33 -0.29 -14.54 -20.56
CA THR A 33 -1.05 -13.90 -21.64
C THR A 33 -2.24 -13.14 -21.04
N VAL A 34 -2.30 -11.84 -21.28
CA VAL A 34 -3.36 -10.98 -20.75
C VAL A 34 -3.92 -10.07 -21.82
N LYS A 35 -5.18 -9.71 -21.69
CA LYS A 35 -5.78 -8.67 -22.55
C LYS A 35 -5.16 -7.32 -22.23
N THR A 36 -4.82 -6.55 -23.25
CA THR A 36 -4.22 -5.22 -23.08
C THR A 36 -5.13 -4.29 -22.27
N SER A 37 -6.45 -4.45 -22.38
CA SER A 37 -7.43 -3.70 -21.60
C SER A 37 -7.32 -3.94 -20.08
N SER A 38 -6.85 -5.10 -19.65
CA SER A 38 -6.67 -5.41 -18.22
C SER A 38 -5.38 -4.84 -17.62
N LEU A 39 -4.45 -4.36 -18.45
CA LEU A 39 -3.23 -3.67 -18.02
C LEU A 39 -3.44 -2.15 -17.85
N LYS A 40 -4.60 -1.63 -18.25
CA LYS A 40 -4.98 -0.24 -17.97
C LYS A 40 -5.48 -0.13 -16.54
N HIS A 41 -4.96 0.82 -15.81
CA HIS A 41 -5.35 1.06 -14.42
C HIS A 41 -6.83 1.47 -14.28
N ILE A 42 -7.41 2.02 -15.33
CA ILE A 42 -8.84 2.32 -15.48
C ILE A 42 -9.33 1.63 -16.74
N ALA A 43 -10.06 0.54 -16.58
CA ALA A 43 -10.79 -0.04 -17.69
C ALA A 43 -11.97 0.88 -18.00
N GLU A 44 -11.94 1.57 -19.15
CA GLU A 44 -13.11 2.22 -19.72
C GLU A 44 -14.22 1.17 -19.84
N GLY A 45 -15.33 1.36 -19.11
CA GLY A 45 -16.47 0.43 -19.13
C GLY A 45 -16.34 -0.79 -18.21
N ALA A 46 -15.44 -0.79 -17.24
CA ALA A 46 -15.42 -1.82 -16.20
C ALA A 46 -16.75 -1.77 -15.44
N VAL A 47 -17.62 -2.72 -15.77
CA VAL A 47 -18.82 -2.98 -14.99
C VAL A 47 -18.33 -3.41 -13.60
N CYS A 48 -18.81 -2.74 -12.55
CA CYS A 48 -18.66 -3.17 -11.16
C CYS A 48 -19.45 -4.46 -10.94
N SER A 49 -19.14 -5.49 -11.71
CA SER A 49 -19.67 -6.84 -11.56
C SER A 49 -18.94 -7.48 -10.41
N GLY A 50 -19.46 -7.19 -9.22
CA GLY A 50 -19.25 -7.82 -7.95
C GLY A 50 -18.37 -9.06 -7.85
N HIS A 51 -17.07 -8.99 -8.16
CA HIS A 51 -16.12 -9.83 -7.46
C HIS A 51 -16.09 -9.33 -6.01
N LYS A 52 -17.10 -9.75 -5.25
CA LYS A 52 -17.03 -9.68 -3.80
C LYS A 52 -15.84 -10.53 -3.41
N VAL A 53 -14.81 -9.89 -2.85
CA VAL A 53 -13.88 -10.62 -2.00
C VAL A 53 -14.75 -11.48 -1.09
N THR A 54 -14.55 -12.79 -1.11
CA THR A 54 -15.31 -13.68 -0.24
C THR A 54 -14.88 -13.35 1.17
N MET A 55 -15.65 -12.48 1.80
CA MET A 55 -15.39 -12.08 3.17
C MET A 55 -15.45 -13.32 4.03
N PRO A 56 -14.45 -13.60 4.84
CA PRO A 56 -14.42 -14.79 5.67
C PRO A 56 -15.60 -14.75 6.63
N SER A 57 -16.41 -15.78 6.58
CA SER A 57 -17.49 -16.02 7.53
C SER A 57 -16.93 -16.85 8.68
N GLY A 58 -16.96 -16.33 9.90
CA GLY A 58 -16.57 -17.06 11.11
C GLY A 58 -16.82 -16.22 12.35
N ASP A 59 -17.22 -16.85 13.44
CA ASP A 59 -17.33 -16.19 14.74
C ASP A 59 -15.95 -15.68 15.17
N GLY A 60 -15.84 -14.37 15.39
CA GLY A 60 -14.59 -13.71 15.84
C GLY A 60 -13.76 -13.01 14.76
N VAL A 61 -14.16 -13.03 13.50
CA VAL A 61 -13.45 -12.32 12.44
C VAL A 61 -13.70 -10.81 12.55
N ARG A 62 -12.62 -10.05 12.67
CA ARG A 62 -12.61 -8.61 12.95
C ARG A 62 -12.03 -7.87 11.75
N TRP A 63 -12.83 -7.70 10.72
CA TRP A 63 -12.41 -7.05 9.50
C TRP A 63 -13.24 -5.80 9.18
N VAL A 64 -12.64 -4.90 8.43
CA VAL A 64 -13.21 -3.66 7.93
C VAL A 64 -13.07 -3.64 6.42
N PRO A 65 -14.14 -3.32 5.66
CA PRO A 65 -14.03 -3.21 4.20
C PRO A 65 -13.09 -2.06 3.83
N MET A 66 -12.28 -2.29 2.79
CA MET A 66 -11.40 -1.30 2.19
C MET A 66 -11.78 -1.07 0.74
N ASN A 67 -11.74 0.18 0.31
CA ASN A 67 -12.11 0.60 -1.03
C ASN A 67 -11.00 1.45 -1.65
N ARG A 68 -10.99 1.57 -2.98
CA ARG A 68 -10.24 2.60 -3.69
C ARG A 68 -11.14 3.82 -3.93
N PRO A 69 -10.76 5.01 -3.50
CA PRO A 69 -11.57 6.22 -3.66
C PRO A 69 -11.91 6.54 -5.12
N HIS A 70 -11.04 6.18 -6.05
CA HIS A 70 -11.15 6.42 -7.48
C HIS A 70 -11.14 5.13 -8.32
N GLY A 71 -11.50 4.01 -7.73
CA GLY A 71 -11.68 2.75 -8.47
C GLY A 71 -12.90 2.81 -9.40
N PRO A 72 -13.02 1.90 -10.39
CA PRO A 72 -14.17 1.86 -11.30
C PRO A 72 -15.50 1.66 -10.57
N CYS A 73 -15.46 1.20 -9.32
CA CYS A 73 -16.62 1.04 -8.44
C CYS A 73 -16.82 2.24 -7.49
N SER A 74 -16.03 3.29 -7.62
CA SER A 74 -16.21 4.53 -6.88
C SER A 74 -17.29 5.38 -7.52
N SER A 75 -18.08 6.08 -6.70
CA SER A 75 -19.03 7.11 -7.17
C SER A 75 -18.33 8.39 -7.67
N ALA A 76 -17.01 8.49 -7.55
CA ALA A 76 -16.21 9.59 -8.07
C ALA A 76 -15.91 9.35 -9.56
N ALA A 77 -16.09 10.38 -10.39
CA ALA A 77 -15.77 10.31 -11.82
C ALA A 77 -14.31 9.89 -12.03
N ALA A 78 -14.10 8.94 -12.93
CA ALA A 78 -12.78 8.46 -13.31
C ALA A 78 -12.01 9.58 -14.02
N THR A 79 -11.23 10.32 -13.27
CA THR A 79 -10.16 11.17 -13.82
C THR A 79 -8.87 10.36 -13.80
N THR A 80 -8.01 10.56 -14.79
CA THR A 80 -6.77 9.79 -15.00
C THR A 80 -5.89 9.75 -13.74
N VAL A 81 -5.96 8.62 -13.06
CA VAL A 81 -5.56 8.40 -11.65
C VAL A 81 -4.06 8.56 -11.39
N VAL A 82 -3.22 8.39 -12.40
CA VAL A 82 -1.77 8.21 -12.19
C VAL A 82 -0.96 9.52 -12.34
N ASP A 83 -1.57 10.64 -12.79
CA ASP A 83 -0.83 11.86 -13.15
C ASP A 83 -0.15 12.60 -11.99
N GLY A 84 -0.61 12.42 -10.77
CA GLY A 84 -0.09 13.15 -9.60
C GLY A 84 0.70 12.32 -8.58
N MET A 85 0.69 11.00 -8.66
CA MET A 85 1.09 10.13 -7.54
C MET A 85 2.58 9.79 -7.48
N LEU A 86 3.18 9.43 -8.62
CA LEU A 86 4.57 8.94 -8.63
C LEU A 86 5.62 9.98 -8.18
N PRO A 87 5.46 11.29 -8.43
CA PRO A 87 6.35 12.30 -7.83
C PRO A 87 6.27 12.33 -6.29
N TRP A 88 5.08 12.14 -5.71
CA TRP A 88 4.89 12.09 -4.27
C TRP A 88 5.52 10.85 -3.64
N ASP A 89 5.49 9.70 -4.33
CA ASP A 89 6.16 8.48 -3.90
C ASP A 89 7.67 8.69 -3.68
N GLN A 90 8.34 9.41 -4.57
CA GLN A 90 9.78 9.68 -4.42
C GLN A 90 10.09 10.56 -3.22
N LEU A 91 9.27 11.59 -2.99
CA LEU A 91 9.43 12.48 -1.83
C LEU A 91 9.15 11.73 -0.53
N ARG A 92 8.06 10.95 -0.48
CA ARG A 92 7.68 10.10 0.65
C ARG A 92 8.80 9.12 1.00
N THR A 93 9.25 8.34 0.04
CA THR A 93 10.30 7.33 0.27
C THR A 93 11.65 7.95 0.62
N SER A 94 11.97 9.14 0.11
CA SER A 94 13.14 9.92 0.51
C SER A 94 13.05 10.38 1.96
N SER A 95 11.86 10.78 2.43
CA SER A 95 11.62 11.13 3.83
C SER A 95 11.78 9.92 4.75
N ILE A 96 11.17 8.78 4.39
CA ILE A 96 11.30 7.54 5.16
C ILE A 96 12.77 7.11 5.27
N ARG A 97 13.55 7.19 4.18
CA ARG A 97 14.99 6.89 4.21
C ARG A 97 15.75 7.77 5.20
N ARG A 98 15.48 9.07 5.23
CA ARG A 98 16.13 9.98 6.19
C ARG A 98 15.80 9.57 7.62
N LYS A 99 14.55 9.27 7.92
CA LYS A 99 14.15 8.77 9.26
C LYS A 99 14.88 7.47 9.62
N LEU A 100 15.03 6.55 8.67
CA LEU A 100 15.72 5.27 8.88
C LEU A 100 17.24 5.42 9.08
N SER A 101 17.87 6.48 8.51
CA SER A 101 19.29 6.78 8.68
C SER A 101 19.60 7.63 9.92
N GLY A 102 18.61 7.90 10.78
CA GLY A 102 18.79 8.72 11.97
C GLY A 102 18.88 10.23 11.71
N GLY A 103 18.57 10.67 10.49
CA GLY A 103 18.50 12.08 10.13
C GLY A 103 17.30 12.77 10.78
N ARG A 104 17.52 13.98 11.35
CA ARG A 104 16.44 14.80 11.89
C ARG A 104 15.57 15.37 10.74
N ALA A 105 14.28 15.49 11.00
CA ALA A 105 13.40 16.26 10.12
C ALA A 105 13.91 17.73 10.09
N GLY A 106 14.52 18.15 9.01
CA GLY A 106 15.08 19.51 8.89
C GLY A 106 16.35 19.61 8.07
N ASP A 107 17.12 18.54 7.91
CA ASP A 107 18.35 18.56 7.14
C ASP A 107 18.05 18.50 5.63
N GLY A 108 18.02 19.71 5.02
CA GLY A 108 18.18 19.92 3.59
C GLY A 108 17.17 19.23 2.64
N LEU A 109 15.92 19.72 2.62
CA LEU A 109 15.04 19.48 1.47
C LEU A 109 15.62 20.21 0.25
N PRO A 110 15.77 19.56 -0.92
CA PRO A 110 15.86 20.32 -2.16
C PRO A 110 14.54 21.10 -2.27
N VAL A 111 14.65 22.43 -2.29
CA VAL A 111 13.52 23.32 -2.57
C VAL A 111 13.14 23.06 -4.03
N ILE A 112 12.21 22.17 -4.24
CA ILE A 112 11.54 22.06 -5.54
C ILE A 112 10.55 23.22 -5.55
N HIS A 113 10.89 24.26 -6.31
CA HIS A 113 9.94 25.31 -6.63
C HIS A 113 8.72 24.63 -7.28
N SER A 114 7.64 24.56 -6.55
CA SER A 114 6.35 24.13 -7.07
C SER A 114 5.90 25.15 -8.12
N ARG A 115 6.12 24.84 -9.39
CA ARG A 115 5.22 25.36 -10.41
C ARG A 115 3.86 24.78 -10.06
N GLU A 116 2.87 25.65 -9.90
CA GLU A 116 1.47 25.29 -9.71
C GLU A 116 1.05 24.29 -10.80
N ALA A 117 1.13 23.01 -10.48
CA ALA A 117 0.46 21.99 -11.25
C ALA A 117 -1.01 22.06 -10.83
N LYS A 118 -1.87 22.41 -11.79
CA LYS A 118 -3.32 22.28 -11.62
C LYS A 118 -3.60 20.87 -11.11
N THR A 119 -4.10 20.80 -9.90
CA THR A 119 -4.36 19.60 -9.14
C THR A 119 -5.47 18.80 -9.80
N SER A 120 -5.11 17.69 -10.42
CA SER A 120 -6.02 16.55 -10.54
C SER A 120 -5.79 15.67 -9.30
N ASN A 121 -6.75 15.67 -8.40
CA ASN A 121 -6.72 14.89 -7.17
C ASN A 121 -6.82 13.42 -7.51
N ILE A 122 -5.75 12.68 -7.30
CA ILE A 122 -5.74 11.25 -7.58
C ILE A 122 -4.99 10.52 -6.48
N ASP A 123 -5.74 9.67 -5.81
CA ASP A 123 -5.28 8.91 -4.67
C ASP A 123 -5.33 7.42 -4.97
N SER A 124 -4.16 6.75 -5.03
CA SER A 124 -4.06 5.29 -5.06
C SER A 124 -4.15 4.71 -3.66
N SER A 125 -4.31 5.56 -2.65
CA SER A 125 -4.39 5.11 -1.27
C SER A 125 -5.57 4.19 -1.07
N MET A 126 -5.38 3.24 -0.16
CA MET A 126 -6.44 2.38 0.31
C MET A 126 -7.19 3.11 1.42
N THR A 127 -8.50 3.09 1.37
CA THR A 127 -9.33 3.75 2.37
C THR A 127 -10.23 2.77 3.10
N ALA A 128 -10.41 3.01 4.39
CA ALA A 128 -11.39 2.35 5.23
C ALA A 128 -12.36 3.39 5.80
N LYS A 129 -13.60 2.98 6.02
CA LYS A 129 -14.60 3.81 6.66
C LYS A 129 -14.59 3.55 8.15
N SER A 130 -14.36 4.60 8.93
CA SER A 130 -14.42 4.57 10.39
C SER A 130 -15.44 5.59 10.91
N THR A 131 -15.90 5.39 12.12
CA THR A 131 -16.83 6.31 12.77
C THR A 131 -16.24 6.74 14.10
N LEU A 132 -16.23 8.03 14.33
CA LEU A 132 -15.82 8.64 15.59
C LEU A 132 -17.04 9.18 16.34
N GLY A 133 -17.02 9.05 17.66
CA GLY A 133 -18.05 9.56 18.55
C GLY A 133 -18.75 8.47 19.35
N GLY A 134 -19.13 8.81 20.60
CA GLY A 134 -19.91 7.97 21.51
C GLY A 134 -21.37 8.40 21.54
N GLY A 135 -22.28 7.51 21.13
CA GLY A 135 -23.72 7.65 21.35
C GLY A 135 -24.29 6.32 21.82
N GLY A 136 -24.85 6.25 23.01
CA GLY A 136 -25.63 5.11 23.46
C GLY A 136 -26.98 5.12 22.77
N GLY A 137 -27.24 4.14 21.88
CA GLY A 137 -28.54 3.99 21.25
C GLY A 137 -28.69 2.61 20.64
N THR A 138 -29.50 1.77 21.26
CA THR A 138 -30.00 0.53 20.71
C THR A 138 -30.85 0.81 19.47
N SER A 139 -30.61 0.08 18.40
CA SER A 139 -31.46 0.08 17.21
C SER A 139 -32.87 -0.27 17.56
N SER A 140 -33.82 0.64 17.30
CA SER A 140 -35.24 0.32 17.16
C SER A 140 -35.86 1.30 16.16
N THR A 141 -36.41 0.71 15.13
CA THR A 141 -37.29 1.33 14.14
C THR A 141 -38.57 1.82 14.86
N THR A 142 -38.71 3.11 15.00
CA THR A 142 -40.02 3.82 14.94
C THR A 142 -39.80 5.32 15.01
N MET A 143 -40.49 6.02 14.14
CA MET A 143 -40.57 7.47 14.02
C MET A 143 -41.37 8.04 15.19
N GLU A 144 -40.73 8.75 16.10
CA GLU A 144 -41.40 9.74 16.91
C GLU A 144 -40.46 10.91 17.21
N ARG A 145 -40.93 12.13 16.87
CA ARG A 145 -40.26 13.40 17.14
C ARG A 145 -40.32 13.68 18.62
N THR A 146 -39.24 13.53 19.32
CA THR A 146 -38.98 14.24 20.57
C THR A 146 -37.54 14.71 20.59
N SER A 147 -37.32 15.94 21.02
CA SER A 147 -36.07 16.68 21.06
C SER A 147 -35.10 16.08 22.06
N GLU A 148 -34.45 14.96 21.70
CA GLU A 148 -33.26 14.45 22.36
C GLU A 148 -32.08 14.75 21.47
N HIS A 149 -31.03 15.37 22.03
CA HIS A 149 -29.76 15.59 21.36
C HIS A 149 -29.19 14.25 20.93
N LEU A 150 -29.43 13.87 19.67
CA LEU A 150 -28.78 12.74 19.04
C LEU A 150 -27.28 13.08 18.91
N TYR A 151 -26.45 12.55 19.81
CA TYR A 151 -25.01 12.55 19.64
C TYR A 151 -24.68 11.75 18.37
N SER A 152 -24.35 12.44 17.29
CA SER A 152 -24.17 11.82 15.99
C SER A 152 -22.77 11.23 15.88
N LYS A 153 -22.70 9.94 15.60
CA LYS A 153 -21.48 9.29 15.10
C LYS A 153 -21.18 9.85 13.71
N VAL A 154 -20.00 10.43 13.52
CA VAL A 154 -19.56 10.95 12.23
C VAL A 154 -18.71 9.92 11.52
N SER A 155 -19.15 9.51 10.34
CA SER A 155 -18.43 8.58 9.50
C SER A 155 -17.31 9.29 8.75
N GLN A 156 -16.09 8.75 8.78
CA GLN A 156 -14.90 9.29 8.15
C GLN A 156 -14.27 8.25 7.23
N THR A 157 -13.98 8.63 6.00
CA THR A 157 -13.20 7.83 5.07
C THR A 157 -11.73 8.19 5.25
N VAL A 158 -10.90 7.24 5.66
CA VAL A 158 -9.50 7.47 6.02
C VAL A 158 -8.56 6.60 5.21
N VAL A 159 -7.37 7.13 4.90
CA VAL A 159 -6.29 6.37 4.27
C VAL A 159 -5.73 5.35 5.25
N VAL A 160 -5.49 4.12 4.80
CA VAL A 160 -4.79 3.08 5.57
C VAL A 160 -3.30 3.15 5.27
N ASP A 161 -2.49 3.52 6.27
CA ASP A 161 -1.06 3.79 6.08
C ASP A 161 -0.20 3.00 7.07
N THR A 162 0.62 2.07 6.54
CA THR A 162 1.54 1.24 7.31
C THR A 162 2.87 1.95 7.64
N SER A 163 3.07 3.16 7.18
CA SER A 163 4.30 3.94 7.40
C SER A 163 4.09 5.22 8.22
N SER A 164 2.99 5.29 8.97
CA SER A 164 2.72 6.36 9.94
C SER A 164 2.18 5.80 11.26
N ASP A 165 2.40 6.55 12.36
CA ASP A 165 2.05 6.11 13.71
C ASP A 165 0.92 6.92 14.34
N ILE A 166 0.58 8.10 13.81
CA ILE A 166 -0.46 8.95 14.38
C ILE A 166 -1.67 8.95 13.45
N PRO A 167 -2.77 8.29 13.83
CA PRO A 167 -4.05 8.46 13.17
C PRO A 167 -4.54 9.90 13.32
N TRP A 168 -5.21 10.46 12.33
CA TRP A 168 -5.79 11.79 12.41
C TRP A 168 -6.98 11.96 11.47
N VAL A 169 -7.87 12.89 11.82
CA VAL A 169 -8.97 13.37 10.96
C VAL A 169 -9.08 14.89 11.06
N GLN A 170 -9.67 15.51 10.04
CA GLN A 170 -9.97 16.95 10.11
C GLN A 170 -11.14 17.22 11.05
N CYS A 171 -10.97 18.16 11.97
CA CYS A 171 -11.93 18.51 13.01
C CYS A 171 -12.38 19.97 12.92
N LEU A 172 -13.59 20.23 13.38
CA LEU A 172 -14.06 21.60 13.65
C LEU A 172 -13.38 22.17 14.91
N PRO A 173 -13.07 23.49 14.94
CA PRO A 173 -13.14 24.43 13.84
C PRO A 173 -11.98 24.26 12.86
N CYS A 174 -12.28 24.32 11.57
CA CYS A 174 -11.28 24.23 10.53
C CYS A 174 -11.52 25.32 9.48
N PRO A 175 -11.04 26.56 9.74
CA PRO A 175 -11.28 27.68 8.85
C PRO A 175 -10.50 27.52 7.54
N ALA A 176 -11.16 27.79 6.41
CA ALA A 176 -10.50 27.84 5.12
C ALA A 176 -9.45 28.99 5.11
N PRO A 177 -8.27 28.82 4.53
CA PRO A 177 -7.79 27.69 3.71
C PRO A 177 -6.98 26.62 4.48
N GLN A 178 -7.10 26.55 5.79
CA GLN A 178 -6.27 25.69 6.65
C GLN A 178 -6.62 24.19 6.54
N CYS A 179 -7.79 23.86 6.03
CA CYS A 179 -8.21 22.49 5.79
C CYS A 179 -8.37 22.18 4.31
N HIS A 180 -8.12 20.93 3.92
CA HIS A 180 -8.44 20.48 2.57
C HIS A 180 -9.94 20.15 2.46
N LEU A 181 -10.45 20.22 1.25
CA LEU A 181 -11.82 19.76 0.96
C LEU A 181 -11.90 18.26 1.21
N GLN A 182 -12.99 17.83 1.84
CA GLN A 182 -13.30 16.42 2.04
C GLN A 182 -14.79 16.17 1.79
N LYS A 183 -15.11 14.96 1.30
CA LYS A 183 -16.48 14.56 0.99
C LYS A 183 -17.28 14.28 2.26
N ASP A 184 -16.66 13.63 3.24
CA ASP A 184 -17.30 13.34 4.52
C ASP A 184 -17.42 14.63 5.36
N GLN A 185 -18.41 14.67 6.25
CA GLN A 185 -18.57 15.78 7.18
C GLN A 185 -17.33 15.90 8.10
N LEU A 186 -16.89 17.13 8.38
CA LEU A 186 -15.82 17.37 9.38
C LEU A 186 -16.24 16.79 10.73
N TYR A 187 -15.31 16.17 11.43
CA TYR A 187 -15.55 15.70 12.78
C TYR A 187 -15.74 16.88 13.73
N ASP A 188 -16.85 16.89 14.48
CA ASP A 188 -17.16 17.92 15.46
C ASP A 188 -17.00 17.35 16.89
N PRO A 189 -15.94 17.73 17.61
CA PRO A 189 -15.75 17.30 19.00
C PRO A 189 -16.90 17.62 19.95
N ALA A 190 -17.63 18.72 19.69
CA ALA A 190 -18.73 19.14 20.54
C ALA A 190 -19.93 18.18 20.48
N ASN A 191 -20.00 17.37 19.43
CA ASN A 191 -21.08 16.39 19.23
C ASN A 191 -20.72 14.98 19.72
N SER A 192 -19.59 14.79 20.40
CA SER A 192 -19.20 13.50 20.96
C SER A 192 -19.18 13.49 22.50
N SER A 193 -19.91 12.55 23.09
CA SER A 193 -19.94 12.36 24.54
C SER A 193 -18.71 11.61 25.10
N THR A 194 -17.88 11.02 24.25
CA THR A 194 -16.65 10.28 24.64
C THR A 194 -15.36 10.99 24.23
N TYR A 195 -15.47 12.15 23.59
CA TYR A 195 -14.33 13.01 23.30
C TYR A 195 -13.68 13.54 24.58
N ALA A 196 -12.35 13.47 24.64
CA ALA A 196 -11.59 14.10 25.69
C ALA A 196 -10.25 14.63 25.16
N PRO A 197 -9.83 15.86 25.55
CA PRO A 197 -8.50 16.36 25.23
C PRO A 197 -7.44 15.56 26.03
N ILE A 198 -6.30 15.33 25.41
CA ILE A 198 -5.13 14.77 26.10
C ILE A 198 -4.36 15.91 26.77
N PRO A 199 -4.16 15.87 28.10
CA PRO A 199 -3.42 16.92 28.80
C PRO A 199 -1.95 16.97 28.39
N CYS A 200 -1.38 18.19 28.39
CA CYS A 200 0.04 18.42 28.37
C CYS A 200 0.76 17.69 29.52
N GLY A 201 1.93 17.13 29.25
CA GLY A 201 2.70 16.40 30.26
C GLY A 201 2.15 15.00 30.61
N SER A 202 1.02 14.58 30.03
CA SER A 202 0.54 13.21 30.20
C SER A 202 1.46 12.21 29.49
N PRO A 203 1.50 10.94 29.93
CA PRO A 203 2.27 9.89 29.25
C PRO A 203 1.94 9.80 27.77
N ALA A 204 0.65 9.88 27.38
CA ALA A 204 0.20 9.83 26.01
C ALA A 204 0.72 11.01 25.17
N CYS A 205 0.86 12.20 25.75
CA CYS A 205 1.47 13.33 25.06
C CYS A 205 2.98 13.18 24.93
N THR A 206 3.63 12.64 25.97
CA THR A 206 5.08 12.39 25.98
C THR A 206 5.47 11.30 24.99
N GLU A 207 4.63 10.26 24.82
CA GLU A 207 4.82 9.19 23.83
C GLU A 207 4.87 9.67 22.38
N LEU A 208 4.21 10.79 22.04
CA LEU A 208 4.36 11.40 20.71
C LEU A 208 5.81 11.75 20.40
N GLY A 209 6.61 12.02 21.44
CA GLY A 209 8.05 12.21 21.37
C GLY A 209 8.50 13.40 20.54
N SER A 210 9.81 13.58 20.48
CA SER A 210 10.47 14.63 19.70
C SER A 210 10.36 14.41 18.17
N SER A 211 10.01 13.20 17.74
CA SER A 211 9.91 12.84 16.32
C SER A 211 8.70 13.47 15.61
N HIS A 212 7.69 13.91 16.37
CA HIS A 212 6.46 14.47 15.81
C HIS A 212 6.21 15.93 16.24
N SER A 213 7.26 16.62 16.72
CA SER A 213 7.14 18.01 17.19
C SER A 213 5.93 18.21 18.12
N SER A 214 5.67 17.21 18.96
CA SER A 214 4.63 17.32 19.99
C SER A 214 5.05 18.35 21.01
N GLY A 215 4.13 19.15 21.46
CA GLY A 215 4.46 20.17 22.44
C GLY A 215 3.25 20.76 23.10
N CYS A 216 3.53 21.32 24.25
CA CYS A 216 2.61 22.17 24.98
C CYS A 216 2.89 23.61 24.60
N SER A 217 1.93 24.29 24.02
CA SER A 217 2.05 25.75 23.87
C SER A 217 1.94 26.42 25.22
N ALA A 218 2.73 27.46 25.44
CA ALA A 218 2.61 28.29 26.62
C ALA A 218 1.15 28.79 26.76
N GLY A 219 0.53 28.48 27.91
CA GLY A 219 -0.85 28.85 28.19
C GLY A 219 -1.93 27.87 27.68
N SER A 220 -1.55 26.68 27.19
CA SER A 220 -2.49 25.62 26.82
C SER A 220 -2.20 24.35 27.57
N ASP A 221 -3.22 23.76 28.23
CA ASP A 221 -3.10 22.47 28.91
C ASP A 221 -3.33 21.27 27.96
N GLN A 222 -3.51 21.53 26.65
CA GLN A 222 -3.79 20.50 25.64
C GLN A 222 -2.55 20.09 24.89
N CYS A 223 -2.37 18.78 24.72
CA CYS A 223 -1.35 18.19 23.87
C CYS A 223 -1.56 18.54 22.39
N LYS A 224 -0.53 19.08 21.76
CA LYS A 224 -0.53 19.37 20.31
C LYS A 224 0.37 18.40 19.57
N TYR A 225 0.03 18.14 18.30
CA TYR A 225 0.86 17.36 17.41
C TYR A 225 1.09 18.12 16.10
N ILE A 226 2.23 17.83 15.49
CA ILE A 226 2.56 18.18 14.10
C ILE A 226 3.11 16.92 13.47
N LEU A 227 2.52 16.51 12.35
CA LEU A 227 2.98 15.38 11.57
C LEU A 227 3.40 15.86 10.19
N ASP A 228 4.69 15.73 9.87
CA ASP A 228 5.25 16.04 8.56
C ASP A 228 5.59 14.72 7.85
N TYR A 229 4.97 14.51 6.68
CA TYR A 229 5.19 13.32 5.84
C TYR A 229 6.50 13.42 5.04
N GLY A 230 7.10 14.62 4.98
CA GLY A 230 8.36 14.88 4.28
C GLY A 230 8.24 14.88 2.75
N ASP A 231 7.04 14.81 2.24
CA ASP A 231 6.68 14.93 0.83
C ASP A 231 5.99 16.28 0.52
N GLY A 232 6.02 17.20 1.48
CA GLY A 232 5.34 18.50 1.40
C GLY A 232 3.97 18.50 2.06
N ARG A 233 3.44 17.33 2.43
CA ARG A 233 2.19 17.21 3.19
C ARG A 233 2.48 17.25 4.68
N ALA A 234 1.63 17.94 5.42
CA ALA A 234 1.69 17.99 6.88
C ALA A 234 0.30 18.22 7.47
N THR A 235 0.14 17.82 8.72
CA THR A 235 -1.07 18.07 9.51
C THR A 235 -0.68 18.52 10.91
N ALA A 236 -1.47 19.41 11.49
CA ALA A 236 -1.26 19.93 12.84
C ALA A 236 -2.60 20.13 13.55
N GLY A 237 -2.60 19.92 14.86
CA GLY A 237 -3.80 20.12 15.66
C GLY A 237 -3.61 19.69 17.11
N THR A 238 -4.69 19.28 17.74
CA THR A 238 -4.71 18.76 19.11
C THR A 238 -4.70 17.23 19.12
N TYR A 239 -4.01 16.64 20.08
CA TYR A 239 -4.00 15.20 20.29
C TYR A 239 -5.07 14.86 21.33
N VAL A 240 -5.98 13.96 20.96
CA VAL A 240 -7.24 13.76 21.67
C VAL A 240 -7.59 12.28 21.76
N THR A 241 -8.61 11.97 22.56
CA THR A 241 -9.22 10.64 22.60
C THR A 241 -10.70 10.70 22.26
N ASP A 242 -11.18 9.62 21.65
CA ASP A 242 -12.61 9.34 21.47
C ASP A 242 -12.86 7.84 21.28
N THR A 243 -14.08 7.43 21.03
CA THR A 243 -14.42 6.07 20.64
C THR A 243 -14.33 5.94 19.13
N LEU A 244 -13.41 5.11 18.64
CA LEU A 244 -13.28 4.72 17.24
C LEU A 244 -14.15 3.48 16.98
N THR A 245 -15.09 3.56 16.06
CA THR A 245 -15.89 2.40 15.60
C THR A 245 -15.48 2.06 14.16
N LEU A 246 -14.92 0.90 13.96
CA LEU A 246 -14.46 0.40 12.66
C LEU A 246 -15.53 -0.50 12.00
N SER A 247 -16.30 -1.22 12.80
CA SER A 247 -17.43 -2.04 12.35
C SER A 247 -18.46 -2.16 13.49
N PRO A 248 -19.63 -2.74 13.25
CA PRO A 248 -20.61 -2.97 14.33
C PRO A 248 -20.08 -3.76 15.53
N THR A 249 -19.05 -4.57 15.31
CA THR A 249 -18.42 -5.44 16.31
C THR A 249 -17.06 -4.95 16.79
N ILE A 250 -16.48 -3.90 16.17
CA ILE A 250 -15.16 -3.37 16.51
C ILE A 250 -15.31 -1.91 16.95
N ALA A 251 -15.25 -1.68 18.25
CA ALA A 251 -15.20 -0.35 18.86
C ALA A 251 -14.02 -0.25 19.82
N VAL A 252 -13.19 0.77 19.65
CA VAL A 252 -12.01 1.06 20.46
C VAL A 252 -12.29 2.30 21.29
N LYS A 253 -12.50 2.12 22.59
CA LYS A 253 -12.75 3.23 23.54
C LYS A 253 -11.42 3.90 23.89
N GLY A 254 -11.46 5.24 24.07
CA GLY A 254 -10.26 6.00 24.39
C GLY A 254 -9.19 5.98 23.32
N PHE A 255 -9.58 5.77 22.06
CA PHE A 255 -8.67 5.78 20.92
C PHE A 255 -8.04 7.14 20.75
N ARG A 256 -6.72 7.20 20.70
CA ARG A 256 -5.94 8.43 20.59
C ARG A 256 -5.71 8.77 19.12
N PHE A 257 -5.96 10.03 18.76
CA PHE A 257 -5.75 10.50 17.38
C PHE A 257 -5.52 12.01 17.32
N GLY A 258 -5.02 12.48 16.21
CA GLY A 258 -4.88 13.89 15.90
C GLY A 258 -6.19 14.48 15.40
N CYS A 259 -6.73 15.44 16.13
CA CYS A 259 -7.81 16.30 15.69
C CYS A 259 -7.19 17.47 14.92
N SER A 260 -7.16 17.39 13.59
CA SER A 260 -6.43 18.32 12.72
C SER A 260 -7.23 19.61 12.51
N HIS A 261 -6.59 20.73 12.72
CA HIS A 261 -7.11 22.09 12.48
C HIS A 261 -6.33 22.83 11.40
N ALA A 262 -5.24 22.23 10.91
CA ALA A 262 -4.44 22.77 9.81
C ALA A 262 -3.79 21.64 9.02
N VAL A 263 -3.92 21.72 7.71
CA VAL A 263 -3.36 20.78 6.74
C VAL A 263 -2.58 21.55 5.69
N ARG A 264 -1.39 21.07 5.36
CA ARG A 264 -0.55 21.61 4.30
C ARG A 264 -0.32 20.55 3.23
N GLY A 265 -0.22 20.98 1.98
CA GLY A 265 -0.04 20.09 0.82
C GLY A 265 -1.36 19.55 0.31
N THR A 266 -1.26 18.66 -0.67
CA THR A 266 -2.44 18.12 -1.36
C THR A 266 -2.84 16.78 -0.74
N PHE A 267 -4.06 16.70 -0.28
CA PHE A 267 -4.74 15.48 0.14
C PHE A 267 -5.95 15.25 -0.77
N SER A 268 -6.40 14.01 -0.87
CA SER A 268 -7.59 13.66 -1.63
C SER A 268 -8.83 14.22 -0.97
N ASP A 269 -9.72 14.80 -1.77
CA ASP A 269 -11.06 15.23 -1.33
C ASP A 269 -11.97 14.06 -0.95
N GLN A 270 -11.59 12.82 -1.26
CA GLN A 270 -12.31 11.61 -0.87
C GLN A 270 -11.93 11.11 0.52
N THR A 271 -10.95 11.74 1.20
CA THR A 271 -10.45 11.28 2.50
C THR A 271 -10.48 12.38 3.55
N ALA A 272 -10.82 12.00 4.76
CA ALA A 272 -10.90 12.89 5.92
C ALA A 272 -9.62 12.91 6.75
N GLY A 273 -8.73 11.93 6.54
CA GLY A 273 -7.50 11.77 7.31
C GLY A 273 -6.81 10.44 7.07
N VAL A 274 -6.06 9.98 8.05
CA VAL A 274 -5.22 8.77 7.98
C VAL A 274 -5.49 7.85 9.16
N LEU A 275 -5.65 6.56 8.90
CA LEU A 275 -5.64 5.49 9.88
C LEU A 275 -4.24 4.86 9.89
N ALA A 276 -3.42 5.27 10.85
CA ALA A 276 -2.02 4.89 10.95
C ALA A 276 -1.87 3.46 11.50
N LEU A 277 -1.16 2.60 10.77
CA LEU A 277 -0.87 1.20 11.10
C LEU A 277 0.64 0.93 11.25
N GLY A 278 1.46 1.95 11.44
CA GLY A 278 2.89 1.78 11.70
C GLY A 278 3.17 1.02 13.01
N GLY A 279 4.43 0.69 13.23
CA GLY A 279 4.86 -0.07 14.43
C GLY A 279 5.05 0.77 15.69
N GLY A 280 4.78 2.08 15.65
CA GLY A 280 4.95 2.99 16.81
C GLY A 280 3.75 3.00 17.76
N ALA A 281 3.96 3.48 18.97
CA ALA A 281 3.01 3.40 20.08
C ALA A 281 1.68 4.12 19.86
N GLY A 282 1.63 5.14 18.98
CA GLY A 282 0.42 5.89 18.65
C GLY A 282 -0.47 5.22 17.61
N SER A 283 0.00 4.19 16.91
CA SER A 283 -0.72 3.53 15.81
C SER A 283 -1.96 2.76 16.28
N LEU A 284 -2.87 2.49 15.34
CA LEU A 284 -4.03 1.65 15.62
C LEU A 284 -3.61 0.28 16.16
N LEU A 285 -2.58 -0.34 15.56
CA LEU A 285 -2.07 -1.63 16.01
C LEU A 285 -1.66 -1.60 17.48
N ALA A 286 -0.82 -0.63 17.86
CA ALA A 286 -0.33 -0.52 19.22
C ALA A 286 -1.46 -0.22 20.22
N GLN A 287 -2.39 0.64 19.86
CA GLN A 287 -3.54 1.00 20.70
C GLN A 287 -4.57 -0.12 20.87
N THR A 288 -4.54 -1.11 19.99
CA THR A 288 -5.51 -2.23 20.02
C THR A 288 -4.86 -3.57 20.35
N ALA A 289 -3.55 -3.58 20.65
CA ALA A 289 -2.77 -4.80 20.87
C ALA A 289 -3.30 -5.68 22.01
N GLU A 290 -3.80 -5.09 23.10
CA GLU A 290 -4.40 -5.84 24.23
C GLU A 290 -5.71 -6.55 23.81
N THR A 291 -6.47 -5.95 22.89
CA THR A 291 -7.78 -6.49 22.48
C THR A 291 -7.65 -7.46 21.31
N PHE A 292 -6.80 -7.15 20.34
CA PHE A 292 -6.71 -7.86 19.06
C PHE A 292 -5.37 -8.56 18.84
N GLY A 293 -4.43 -8.44 19.80
CA GLY A 293 -3.06 -8.92 19.61
C GLY A 293 -2.23 -7.98 18.74
N ASN A 294 -0.97 -8.32 18.57
CA ASN A 294 0.01 -7.50 17.86
C ASN A 294 0.14 -7.93 16.39
N ALA A 295 -1.01 -8.08 15.72
CA ALA A 295 -1.07 -8.50 14.33
C ALA A 295 -2.24 -7.83 13.60
N PHE A 296 -2.08 -7.63 12.31
CA PHE A 296 -3.14 -7.25 11.38
C PHE A 296 -2.84 -7.82 9.99
N SER A 297 -3.86 -7.95 9.17
CA SER A 297 -3.69 -8.27 7.76
C SER A 297 -4.57 -7.38 6.90
N TYR A 298 -4.21 -7.25 5.64
CA TYR A 298 -5.06 -6.59 4.66
C TYR A 298 -4.98 -7.23 3.29
N CYS A 299 -6.08 -7.09 2.55
CA CYS A 299 -6.13 -7.22 1.10
C CYS A 299 -6.18 -5.84 0.47
N VAL A 300 -5.21 -5.52 -0.38
CA VAL A 300 -5.26 -4.28 -1.18
C VAL A 300 -6.38 -4.40 -2.20
N PRO A 301 -7.34 -3.44 -2.27
CA PRO A 301 -8.36 -3.47 -3.29
C PRO A 301 -7.76 -3.48 -4.70
N HIS A 302 -8.16 -4.44 -5.52
CA HIS A 302 -7.85 -4.44 -6.95
C HIS A 302 -8.85 -3.54 -7.69
N PRO A 303 -8.56 -3.02 -8.91
CA PRO A 303 -9.53 -2.24 -9.69
C PRO A 303 -10.91 -2.90 -9.86
N SER A 304 -10.98 -4.23 -9.81
CA SER A 304 -12.23 -5.02 -9.97
C SER A 304 -12.78 -5.60 -8.68
N SER A 305 -12.15 -5.40 -7.52
CA SER A 305 -12.57 -5.98 -6.25
C SER A 305 -12.38 -5.02 -5.08
N ASP A 306 -13.19 -5.17 -4.05
CA ASP A 306 -12.97 -4.53 -2.74
C ASP A 306 -11.80 -5.21 -2.02
N GLY A 307 -11.30 -4.56 -0.98
CA GLY A 307 -10.30 -5.10 -0.07
C GLY A 307 -10.85 -5.19 1.36
N PHE A 308 -9.98 -5.60 2.27
CA PHE A 308 -10.29 -5.59 3.70
C PHE A 308 -9.05 -5.29 4.56
N LEU A 309 -9.29 -4.80 5.75
CA LEU A 309 -8.35 -4.72 6.86
C LEU A 309 -8.88 -5.63 7.98
N SER A 310 -8.05 -6.56 8.46
CA SER A 310 -8.35 -7.43 9.61
C SER A 310 -7.43 -7.11 10.78
N LEU A 311 -8.00 -7.00 11.98
CA LEU A 311 -7.24 -6.81 13.22
C LEU A 311 -7.18 -8.11 14.02
N GLY A 312 -6.03 -8.43 14.58
CA GLY A 312 -5.84 -9.60 15.45
C GLY A 312 -5.37 -10.86 14.73
N GLY A 313 -4.79 -10.73 13.56
CA GLY A 313 -4.23 -11.85 12.82
C GLY A 313 -4.91 -12.12 11.47
N PRO A 314 -4.54 -13.21 10.81
CA PRO A 314 -5.01 -13.50 9.48
C PRO A 314 -6.48 -13.90 9.48
N VAL A 315 -7.10 -13.61 8.37
CA VAL A 315 -8.42 -14.14 8.08
C VAL A 315 -8.25 -15.58 7.58
N GLY A 316 -8.52 -16.56 8.43
CA GLY A 316 -8.37 -17.98 8.13
C GLY A 316 -7.11 -18.63 8.73
N ASN A 317 -6.64 -19.73 8.11
CA ASN A 317 -5.54 -20.53 8.65
C ASN A 317 -4.18 -19.84 8.39
N SER A 318 -3.43 -19.55 9.45
CA SER A 318 -2.08 -18.95 9.38
C SER A 318 -1.06 -19.83 8.64
N SER A 319 -1.25 -21.15 8.59
CA SER A 319 -0.34 -22.06 7.86
C SER A 319 -0.33 -21.87 6.33
N GLN A 320 -1.25 -21.08 5.79
CA GLN A 320 -1.31 -20.76 4.35
C GLN A 320 -0.45 -19.56 3.95
N PHE A 321 0.20 -18.90 4.91
CA PHE A 321 1.07 -17.77 4.64
C PHE A 321 2.51 -18.20 4.46
N ALA A 322 3.11 -17.78 3.33
CA ALA A 322 4.55 -17.80 3.17
C ALA A 322 5.14 -16.58 3.90
N SER A 323 5.92 -16.79 4.93
CA SER A 323 6.36 -15.71 5.84
C SER A 323 7.84 -15.37 5.68
N THR A 324 8.17 -14.10 5.89
CA THR A 324 9.53 -13.55 5.95
C THR A 324 9.75 -12.82 7.27
N PRO A 325 10.96 -12.90 7.88
CA PRO A 325 11.25 -12.17 9.12
C PRO A 325 11.20 -10.66 8.94
N LEU A 326 10.68 -9.95 9.94
CA LEU A 326 10.82 -8.51 10.09
C LEU A 326 12.23 -8.14 10.59
N ILE A 327 12.83 -7.15 9.97
CA ILE A 327 14.06 -6.51 10.46
C ILE A 327 13.65 -5.39 11.41
N LYS A 328 13.97 -5.54 12.68
CA LYS A 328 13.70 -4.51 13.70
C LYS A 328 14.67 -3.34 13.55
N ASN A 329 14.15 -2.14 13.38
CA ASN A 329 14.93 -0.90 13.47
C ASN A 329 14.51 -0.12 14.71
N GLN A 330 15.40 -0.08 15.74
CA GLN A 330 15.12 0.59 17.01
C GLN A 330 14.98 2.11 16.88
N HIS A 331 15.61 2.71 15.87
CA HIS A 331 15.57 4.16 15.63
C HIS A 331 14.32 4.60 14.86
N ALA A 332 13.67 3.68 14.15
CA ALA A 332 12.49 3.95 13.37
C ALA A 332 11.52 2.75 13.41
N PRO A 333 10.91 2.50 14.60
CA PRO A 333 10.02 1.34 14.81
C PRO A 333 8.74 1.40 13.96
N THR A 334 8.40 2.56 13.45
CA THR A 334 7.27 2.79 12.54
C THR A 334 7.26 1.85 11.34
N PHE A 335 8.45 1.51 10.79
CA PHE A 335 8.54 0.89 9.48
C PHE A 335 8.71 -0.61 9.56
N TYR A 336 7.91 -1.33 8.78
CA TYR A 336 8.00 -2.78 8.62
C TYR A 336 9.01 -3.11 7.52
N ILE A 337 10.19 -3.54 7.92
CA ILE A 337 11.30 -3.80 7.00
C ILE A 337 11.46 -5.30 6.83
N VAL A 338 11.51 -5.75 5.60
CA VAL A 338 11.77 -7.15 5.20
C VAL A 338 13.04 -7.22 4.35
N ARG A 339 13.64 -8.41 4.23
CA ARG A 339 14.80 -8.63 3.38
C ARG A 339 14.38 -9.25 2.05
N LEU A 340 14.52 -8.49 0.97
CA LEU A 340 14.49 -9.03 -0.38
C LEU A 340 15.83 -9.72 -0.67
N GLU A 341 15.82 -10.92 -1.24
CA GLU A 341 17.03 -11.71 -1.54
C GLU A 341 17.24 -11.93 -3.02
N ALA A 342 16.15 -11.94 -3.80
CA ALA A 342 16.23 -12.09 -5.23
C ALA A 342 14.99 -11.56 -5.94
N ILE A 343 15.16 -11.34 -7.24
CA ILE A 343 14.09 -11.08 -8.19
C ILE A 343 14.23 -12.11 -9.31
N THR A 344 13.11 -12.65 -9.79
CA THR A 344 13.09 -13.52 -10.97
C THR A 344 12.29 -12.86 -12.09
N VAL A 345 12.73 -13.03 -13.33
CA VAL A 345 12.01 -12.58 -14.53
C VAL A 345 11.96 -13.75 -15.51
N ALA A 346 10.79 -14.07 -16.02
CA ALA A 346 10.55 -15.20 -16.92
C ALA A 346 11.23 -16.50 -16.42
N GLY A 347 11.08 -16.78 -15.12
CA GLY A 347 11.61 -17.97 -14.44
C GLY A 347 13.12 -17.95 -14.18
N ARG A 348 13.83 -16.87 -14.56
CA ARG A 348 15.28 -16.73 -14.34
C ARG A 348 15.55 -15.78 -13.17
N ARG A 349 16.35 -16.23 -12.22
CA ARG A 349 16.87 -15.37 -11.15
C ARG A 349 17.80 -14.33 -11.76
N LEU A 350 17.64 -13.06 -11.40
CA LEU A 350 18.52 -11.98 -11.84
C LEU A 350 19.87 -12.09 -11.13
N ASP A 351 20.93 -11.83 -11.89
CA ASP A 351 22.29 -11.75 -11.35
C ASP A 351 22.49 -10.39 -10.65
N VAL A 352 22.05 -10.34 -9.41
CA VAL A 352 22.17 -9.16 -8.53
C VAL A 352 22.90 -9.58 -7.27
N PRO A 353 24.02 -8.92 -6.93
CA PRO A 353 24.77 -9.26 -5.72
C PRO A 353 23.88 -9.14 -4.46
N PRO A 354 23.94 -10.10 -3.51
CA PRO A 354 23.14 -10.05 -2.29
C PRO A 354 23.31 -8.77 -1.46
N ALA A 355 24.49 -8.17 -1.49
CA ALA A 355 24.79 -6.89 -0.84
C ALA A 355 23.91 -5.74 -1.35
N THR A 356 23.37 -5.83 -2.57
CA THR A 356 22.42 -4.85 -3.11
C THR A 356 21.15 -4.73 -2.26
N PHE A 357 20.70 -5.83 -1.65
CA PHE A 357 19.50 -5.88 -0.82
C PHE A 357 19.78 -5.75 0.69
N ALA A 358 21.04 -5.44 1.06
CA ALA A 358 21.44 -5.39 2.48
C ALA A 358 20.63 -4.37 3.32
N GLY A 359 20.18 -3.27 2.69
CA GLY A 359 19.35 -2.27 3.35
C GLY A 359 17.92 -2.72 3.69
N GLY A 360 17.49 -3.88 3.15
CA GLY A 360 16.10 -4.33 3.26
C GLY A 360 15.14 -3.57 2.36
N ALA A 361 13.85 -3.82 2.56
CA ALA A 361 12.76 -3.12 1.88
C ALA A 361 11.63 -2.82 2.87
N VAL A 362 11.12 -1.60 2.87
CA VAL A 362 9.94 -1.20 3.66
C VAL A 362 8.69 -1.72 2.95
N MET A 363 7.82 -2.41 3.67
CA MET A 363 6.46 -2.74 3.23
C MET A 363 5.60 -1.50 3.42
N ASP A 364 5.27 -0.79 2.34
CA ASP A 364 4.59 0.52 2.41
C ASP A 364 3.29 0.53 1.61
N SER A 365 2.16 0.52 2.32
CA SER A 365 0.82 0.64 1.71
C SER A 365 0.57 2.01 1.09
N GLY A 366 1.28 3.03 1.52
CA GLY A 366 1.18 4.40 1.03
C GLY A 366 2.07 4.71 -0.17
N ALA A 367 3.03 3.82 -0.53
CA ALA A 367 3.78 3.90 -1.78
C ALA A 367 3.01 3.19 -2.90
N VAL A 368 3.02 3.77 -4.11
CA VAL A 368 2.29 3.20 -5.27
C VAL A 368 3.05 2.02 -5.85
N VAL A 369 4.25 2.27 -6.35
CA VAL A 369 5.06 1.23 -7.02
C VAL A 369 6.29 0.87 -6.19
N THR A 370 6.77 -0.34 -6.40
CA THR A 370 7.99 -0.82 -5.76
C THR A 370 9.20 -0.03 -6.25
N GLN A 371 10.01 0.43 -5.29
CA GLN A 371 11.29 1.08 -5.56
C GLN A 371 12.42 0.15 -5.15
N LEU A 372 13.27 -0.20 -6.11
CA LEU A 372 14.39 -1.10 -5.90
C LEU A 372 15.72 -0.33 -5.83
N PRO A 373 16.74 -0.86 -5.13
CA PRO A 373 18.09 -0.34 -5.27
C PRO A 373 18.48 -0.22 -6.74
N PRO A 374 19.23 0.83 -7.15
CA PRO A 374 19.45 1.15 -8.57
C PRO A 374 20.00 -0.03 -9.41
N SER A 375 20.92 -0.81 -8.87
CA SER A 375 21.47 -1.98 -9.58
C SER A 375 20.45 -3.12 -9.72
N ALA A 376 19.59 -3.33 -8.74
CA ALA A 376 18.50 -4.31 -8.83
C ALA A 376 17.44 -3.88 -9.84
N TYR A 377 17.07 -2.59 -9.84
CA TYR A 377 16.16 -2.03 -10.84
C TYR A 377 16.75 -2.14 -12.26
N ALA A 378 18.01 -1.79 -12.45
CA ALA A 378 18.66 -1.89 -13.75
C ALA A 378 18.67 -3.33 -14.29
N ALA A 379 18.94 -4.32 -13.43
CA ALA A 379 18.88 -5.74 -13.80
C ALA A 379 17.44 -6.18 -14.14
N LEU A 380 16.46 -5.78 -13.35
CA LEU A 380 15.03 -6.06 -13.62
C LEU A 380 14.62 -5.44 -14.96
N ARG A 381 14.91 -4.16 -15.18
CA ARG A 381 14.61 -3.44 -16.41
C ARG A 381 15.21 -4.12 -17.63
N ALA A 382 16.48 -4.47 -17.57
CA ALA A 382 17.17 -5.15 -18.67
C ALA A 382 16.55 -6.51 -19.01
N ALA A 383 16.27 -7.34 -18.00
CA ALA A 383 15.65 -8.65 -18.20
C ALA A 383 14.21 -8.53 -18.73
N PHE A 384 13.44 -7.58 -18.19
CA PHE A 384 12.08 -7.31 -18.63
C PHE A 384 12.04 -6.81 -20.07
N THR A 385 12.88 -5.83 -20.43
CA THR A 385 12.97 -5.30 -21.79
C THR A 385 13.39 -6.39 -22.79
N SER A 386 14.34 -7.26 -22.41
CA SER A 386 14.74 -8.40 -23.23
C SER A 386 13.61 -9.38 -23.49
N ALA A 387 12.74 -9.60 -22.49
CA ALA A 387 11.58 -10.48 -22.61
C ALA A 387 10.42 -9.87 -23.42
N MET A 388 10.35 -8.53 -23.50
CA MET A 388 9.26 -7.78 -24.15
C MET A 388 9.61 -7.28 -25.55
N THR A 389 10.66 -7.78 -26.19
CA THR A 389 11.14 -7.34 -27.51
C THR A 389 10.11 -7.45 -28.64
N ALA A 390 9.15 -8.38 -28.51
CA ALA A 390 8.06 -8.57 -29.47
C ALA A 390 7.13 -7.35 -29.59
N TYR A 391 7.13 -6.44 -28.62
CA TYR A 391 6.22 -5.30 -28.53
C TYR A 391 6.86 -3.98 -29.02
N GLY A 392 8.00 -4.07 -29.65
CA GLY A 392 8.70 -2.92 -30.25
C GLY A 392 9.65 -2.21 -29.28
N PRO A 393 10.17 -1.03 -29.69
CA PRO A 393 11.03 -0.21 -28.85
C PRO A 393 10.24 0.35 -27.66
N LEU A 394 10.96 0.82 -26.64
CA LEU A 394 10.36 1.53 -25.53
C LEU A 394 9.64 2.79 -26.01
N ALA A 395 8.44 3.02 -25.49
CA ALA A 395 7.71 4.26 -25.64
C ALA A 395 8.28 5.35 -24.72
N ASP A 396 7.79 6.58 -24.88
CA ASP A 396 8.14 7.68 -23.99
C ASP A 396 7.79 7.34 -22.54
N PRO A 397 8.63 7.74 -21.59
CA PRO A 397 8.34 7.55 -20.17
C PRO A 397 7.00 8.15 -19.79
N VAL A 398 6.23 7.38 -19.02
CA VAL A 398 4.99 7.87 -18.41
C VAL A 398 5.30 8.24 -16.98
N ARG A 399 5.32 9.54 -16.68
CA ARG A 399 5.66 10.08 -15.34
C ARG A 399 7.08 9.68 -14.93
N ASN A 400 7.22 8.91 -13.83
CA ASN A 400 8.52 8.41 -13.36
C ASN A 400 8.79 6.96 -13.75
N LEU A 401 7.89 6.35 -14.56
CA LEU A 401 8.09 5.02 -15.13
C LEU A 401 8.81 5.15 -16.46
N ASP A 402 10.00 4.61 -16.56
CA ASP A 402 10.90 4.79 -17.71
C ASP A 402 10.91 3.61 -18.69
N THR A 403 10.15 2.57 -18.40
CA THR A 403 10.12 1.33 -19.16
C THR A 403 8.70 1.06 -19.65
N CYS A 404 8.30 1.77 -20.69
CA CYS A 404 6.94 1.81 -21.22
C CYS A 404 6.88 1.23 -22.63
N TYR A 405 5.70 0.71 -23.02
CA TYR A 405 5.42 0.15 -24.35
C TYR A 405 4.11 0.68 -24.90
N ASP A 406 4.05 0.97 -26.19
CA ASP A 406 2.79 1.20 -26.89
C ASP A 406 2.13 -0.14 -27.21
N LEU A 407 1.22 -0.56 -26.34
CA LEU A 407 0.50 -1.82 -26.46
C LEU A 407 -0.84 -1.68 -27.20
N THR A 408 -1.18 -0.52 -27.74
CA THR A 408 -2.49 -0.23 -28.35
C THR A 408 -2.80 -1.12 -29.57
N ARG A 409 -1.77 -1.61 -30.24
CA ARG A 409 -1.87 -2.47 -31.43
C ARG A 409 -2.04 -3.95 -31.09
N PHE A 410 -1.88 -4.33 -29.84
CA PHE A 410 -1.90 -5.72 -29.40
C PHE A 410 -3.15 -5.96 -28.54
N PRO A 411 -4.09 -6.80 -28.96
CA PRO A 411 -5.26 -7.14 -28.15
C PRO A 411 -4.88 -7.94 -26.91
N GLU A 412 -3.82 -8.74 -27.02
CA GLU A 412 -3.24 -9.54 -25.94
C GLU A 412 -1.73 -9.36 -25.86
N VAL A 413 -1.19 -9.43 -24.67
CA VAL A 413 0.24 -9.26 -24.35
C VAL A 413 0.73 -10.42 -23.51
N ASN A 414 1.88 -10.97 -23.87
CA ASN A 414 2.60 -11.96 -23.07
C ASN A 414 3.55 -11.23 -22.11
N VAL A 415 3.12 -11.07 -20.87
CA VAL A 415 3.89 -10.41 -19.81
C VAL A 415 4.82 -11.44 -19.16
N PRO A 416 6.14 -11.20 -19.06
CA PRO A 416 7.03 -12.11 -18.35
C PRO A 416 6.68 -12.15 -16.87
N LYS A 417 6.63 -13.35 -16.28
CA LYS A 417 6.44 -13.51 -14.83
C LYS A 417 7.55 -12.83 -14.07
N VAL A 418 7.19 -12.08 -13.05
CA VAL A 418 8.13 -11.45 -12.11
C VAL A 418 7.81 -11.94 -10.71
N SER A 419 8.82 -12.35 -9.96
CA SER A 419 8.64 -12.74 -8.56
C SER A 419 9.67 -12.04 -7.68
N LEU A 420 9.25 -11.66 -6.48
CA LEU A 420 10.08 -11.11 -5.42
C LEU A 420 10.32 -12.21 -4.38
N VAL A 421 11.57 -12.57 -4.14
CA VAL A 421 11.96 -13.63 -3.19
C VAL A 421 12.53 -12.98 -1.94
N PHE A 422 11.92 -13.27 -0.81
CA PHE A 422 12.31 -12.72 0.50
C PHE A 422 13.06 -13.74 1.35
N ALA A 423 13.72 -13.25 2.39
CA ALA A 423 14.37 -14.10 3.39
C ALA A 423 13.39 -15.13 3.98
N GLY A 424 13.89 -16.35 4.22
CA GLY A 424 13.05 -17.46 4.65
C GLY A 424 12.28 -18.16 3.53
N GLY A 425 12.49 -17.76 2.27
CA GLY A 425 11.92 -18.40 1.09
C GLY A 425 10.52 -17.94 0.68
N ALA A 426 9.94 -16.98 1.41
CA ALA A 426 8.67 -16.38 1.00
C ALA A 426 8.81 -15.73 -0.37
N THR A 427 7.88 -16.04 -1.27
CA THR A 427 7.92 -15.55 -2.66
C THR A 427 6.60 -14.90 -3.02
N LEU A 428 6.69 -13.69 -3.54
CA LEU A 428 5.57 -12.92 -4.08
C LEU A 428 5.59 -13.06 -5.60
N GLU A 429 4.75 -13.92 -6.16
CA GLU A 429 4.57 -14.07 -7.61
C GLU A 429 3.57 -13.01 -8.09
N LEU A 430 4.04 -12.08 -8.91
CA LEU A 430 3.24 -10.92 -9.29
C LEU A 430 2.29 -11.23 -10.43
N GLU A 431 1.06 -10.77 -10.29
CA GLU A 431 0.08 -10.77 -11.37
C GLU A 431 0.42 -9.70 -12.42
N PRO A 432 -0.04 -9.86 -13.67
CA PRO A 432 0.28 -8.90 -14.74
C PRO A 432 -0.02 -7.45 -14.42
N ALA A 433 -1.13 -7.15 -13.74
CA ALA A 433 -1.49 -5.80 -13.29
C ALA A 433 -0.59 -5.25 -12.17
N SER A 434 0.12 -6.14 -11.46
CA SER A 434 1.14 -5.75 -10.48
C SER A 434 2.55 -5.64 -11.08
N ILE A 435 2.74 -6.13 -12.33
CA ILE A 435 3.99 -6.00 -13.08
C ILE A 435 3.94 -4.77 -13.98
N MET A 436 2.80 -4.53 -14.62
CA MET A 436 2.62 -3.45 -15.58
C MET A 436 1.48 -2.51 -15.16
N LEU A 437 1.74 -1.22 -15.25
CA LEU A 437 0.80 -0.15 -14.96
C LEU A 437 0.77 0.81 -16.17
N ASP A 438 -0.40 0.96 -16.79
CA ASP A 438 -0.60 1.80 -17.99
C ASP A 438 0.43 1.55 -19.12
N GLY A 439 0.76 0.28 -19.35
CA GLY A 439 1.74 -0.13 -20.37
C GLY A 439 3.20 -0.01 -19.94
N CYS A 440 3.48 0.44 -18.72
CA CYS A 440 4.83 0.60 -18.18
C CYS A 440 5.15 -0.47 -17.13
N LEU A 441 6.42 -0.84 -16.99
CA LEU A 441 6.89 -1.64 -15.85
C LEU A 441 6.65 -0.87 -14.55
N ALA A 442 5.86 -1.43 -13.64
CA ALA A 442 5.41 -0.80 -12.39
C ALA A 442 6.49 -0.84 -11.28
N PHE A 443 7.70 -0.48 -11.62
CA PHE A 443 8.86 -0.41 -10.74
C PHE A 443 9.70 0.81 -11.05
N THR A 444 10.42 1.32 -10.06
CA THR A 444 11.37 2.42 -10.24
C THR A 444 12.66 2.17 -9.48
N ALA A 445 13.72 2.90 -9.85
CA ALA A 445 14.93 2.93 -9.06
C ALA A 445 14.72 3.79 -7.80
N SER A 446 15.16 3.28 -6.65
CA SER A 446 15.22 4.11 -5.46
C SER A 446 16.37 5.13 -5.57
N PRO A 447 16.19 6.38 -5.11
CA PRO A 447 17.34 7.26 -4.96
C PRO A 447 18.31 6.70 -3.91
N GLY A 448 19.61 6.72 -4.20
CA GLY A 448 20.66 6.21 -3.31
C GLY A 448 21.64 5.29 -4.04
N GLY A 449 22.68 4.81 -3.33
CA GLY A 449 23.70 3.92 -3.85
C GLY A 449 23.43 2.43 -3.59
N HIS A 450 24.50 1.62 -3.72
CA HIS A 450 24.44 0.19 -3.36
C HIS A 450 24.02 0.00 -1.90
N GLY A 451 23.13 -0.98 -1.64
CA GLY A 451 22.61 -1.27 -0.32
C GLY A 451 21.57 -0.27 0.20
N SER A 452 21.07 0.64 -0.67
CA SER A 452 19.97 1.52 -0.29
C SER A 452 18.70 0.72 0.00
N ILE A 453 17.92 1.21 0.97
CA ILE A 453 16.64 0.58 1.30
C ILE A 453 15.67 0.65 0.12
N GLY A 454 15.00 -0.46 -0.16
CA GLY A 454 13.91 -0.53 -1.12
C GLY A 454 12.54 -0.23 -0.47
N PHE A 455 11.50 -0.22 -1.30
CA PHE A 455 10.10 -0.09 -0.87
C PHE A 455 9.26 -1.06 -1.69
N ILE A 456 8.38 -1.82 -1.03
CA ILE A 456 7.38 -2.67 -1.68
C ILE A 456 6.07 -1.89 -1.69
N GLY A 457 5.71 -1.38 -2.87
CA GLY A 457 4.51 -0.55 -3.06
C GLY A 457 3.22 -1.36 -3.09
N ASN A 458 2.10 -0.66 -2.98
CA ASN A 458 0.79 -1.29 -2.89
C ASN A 458 0.36 -2.01 -4.18
N VAL A 459 0.84 -1.59 -5.35
CA VAL A 459 0.58 -2.26 -6.63
C VAL A 459 1.13 -3.68 -6.63
N GLN A 460 2.30 -3.92 -6.03
CA GLN A 460 2.90 -5.26 -5.92
C GLN A 460 2.29 -6.10 -4.78
N GLN A 461 1.51 -5.49 -3.90
CA GLN A 461 0.82 -6.19 -2.81
C GLN A 461 -0.63 -6.58 -3.17
N GLN A 462 -1.12 -6.19 -4.34
CA GLN A 462 -2.44 -6.58 -4.84
C GLN A 462 -2.56 -8.10 -5.00
N THR A 463 -3.77 -8.64 -4.87
CA THR A 463 -4.10 -10.07 -4.96
C THR A 463 -3.56 -10.95 -3.83
N TYR A 464 -2.80 -10.36 -2.91
CA TYR A 464 -2.30 -11.04 -1.71
C TYR A 464 -2.96 -10.49 -0.45
N GLU A 465 -3.33 -11.38 0.47
CA GLU A 465 -3.45 -10.98 1.85
C GLU A 465 -2.05 -10.85 2.44
N VAL A 466 -1.74 -9.66 2.92
CA VAL A 466 -0.47 -9.33 3.59
C VAL A 466 -0.71 -9.32 5.10
N LEU A 467 -0.10 -10.25 5.81
CA LEU A 467 -0.19 -10.39 7.26
C LEU A 467 1.05 -9.75 7.91
N TYR A 468 0.82 -8.81 8.79
CA TYR A 468 1.84 -8.27 9.70
C TYR A 468 1.65 -8.92 11.08
N ASP A 469 2.43 -9.95 11.35
CA ASP A 469 2.51 -10.57 12.69
C ASP A 469 3.70 -9.95 13.45
N VAL A 470 3.45 -8.78 14.01
CA VAL A 470 4.48 -8.02 14.73
C VAL A 470 4.88 -8.72 16.03
N GLY A 471 3.94 -9.46 16.61
CA GLY A 471 4.19 -10.29 17.80
C GLY A 471 5.22 -11.38 17.55
N SER A 472 5.12 -12.10 16.46
CA SER A 472 6.10 -13.12 16.05
C SER A 472 7.29 -12.54 15.29
N GLY A 473 7.23 -11.27 14.88
CA GLY A 473 8.29 -10.59 14.13
C GLY A 473 8.36 -11.03 12.66
N SER A 474 7.22 -11.20 11.99
CA SER A 474 7.16 -11.64 10.61
C SER A 474 6.12 -10.91 9.76
N VAL A 475 6.32 -10.92 8.44
CA VAL A 475 5.32 -10.58 7.43
C VAL A 475 5.01 -11.81 6.61
N GLY A 476 3.74 -12.10 6.41
CA GLY A 476 3.26 -13.25 5.64
C GLY A 476 2.49 -12.83 4.40
N PHE A 477 2.54 -13.66 3.36
CA PHE A 477 1.84 -13.47 2.10
C PHE A 477 0.99 -14.69 1.79
N ARG A 478 -0.30 -14.48 1.51
CA ARG A 478 -1.23 -15.52 1.05
C ARG A 478 -1.79 -15.12 -0.30
N SER A 479 -1.50 -15.90 -1.34
CA SER A 479 -1.99 -15.67 -2.70
C SER A 479 -3.47 -16.01 -2.86
N GLY A 480 -4.14 -15.37 -3.82
CA GLY A 480 -5.53 -15.68 -4.19
C GLY A 480 -6.55 -15.41 -3.08
N ALA A 481 -6.21 -14.59 -2.09
CA ALA A 481 -7.09 -14.22 -0.99
C ALA A 481 -7.93 -12.97 -1.31
N CYS A 482 -7.50 -12.22 -2.33
CA CYS A 482 -8.08 -10.95 -2.76
C CYS A 482 -8.54 -10.98 -4.25
#